data_c792d2555b45974dcabd7951a39dba8a
#
_entry.id   c792d2555b45974dcabd7951a39dba8a
#
_cell.length_a   1.000
_cell.length_b   1.000
_cell.length_c   1.000
_cell.angle_alpha   90.00
_cell.angle_beta   90.00
_cell.angle_gamma   90.00
#
_symmetry.space_group_name_H-M   'P 1'
#
loop_
_entity.id
_entity.type
_entity.pdbx_description
1 polymer ?
#
loop_
_entity_poly.entity_id
_entity_poly.type
_entity_poly.pdbx_seq_one_letter_code
_entity_poly.pdbx_strand_id
1 'polypeptide(L)'
;MDHWFTVEQIDSQTFAISEYKHWEETHCYLLCGRERAILIDTGLGVSNIKNIVDSLTTLAVMVVTTHAHWDHIGGHQYFEQIAVHAFEKDWLNLGGRKIRVIHTPGHSLGHCCFYEPERRYLFSGNLIYKGCLYAFYPTTNPQLFYRSVKRLQQYEIVRVLPGHHQLDISVSLINDIENGFKQLEEKGQLKQGEGLFEFGDFQIQI
;
A
#
# COMPACT_ATOMS: atom_id res chain seq x y z
N MET A 1 26.22 7.21 3.29
CA MET A 1 24.95 6.44 3.17
C MET A 1 23.84 7.30 3.71
N ASP A 2 22.72 7.34 3.01
CA ASP A 2 21.54 8.06 3.51
C ASP A 2 20.97 7.29 4.70
N HIS A 3 21.06 7.89 5.88
CA HIS A 3 20.57 7.29 7.12
C HIS A 3 19.05 7.44 7.31
N TRP A 4 18.34 8.03 6.33
CA TRP A 4 16.90 8.27 6.42
C TRP A 4 16.09 6.99 6.25
N PHE A 5 16.43 6.21 5.25
CA PHE A 5 15.73 4.98 4.91
C PHE A 5 16.28 3.75 5.65
N THR A 6 15.39 2.84 6.00
CA THR A 6 15.72 1.46 6.38
C THR A 6 15.31 0.54 5.24
N VAL A 7 16.24 -0.31 4.78
CA VAL A 7 15.97 -1.28 3.71
C VAL A 7 15.88 -2.67 4.31
N GLU A 8 14.77 -3.35 4.06
CA GLU A 8 14.55 -4.75 4.42
C GLU A 8 14.35 -5.60 3.17
N GLN A 9 15.13 -6.64 3.01
CA GLN A 9 14.99 -7.60 1.93
C GLN A 9 13.90 -8.63 2.29
N ILE A 10 12.75 -8.53 1.64
CA ILE A 10 11.59 -9.43 1.84
C ILE A 10 11.85 -10.80 1.20
N ASP A 11 12.39 -10.79 -0.02
CA ASP A 11 12.91 -11.95 -0.74
C ASP A 11 14.00 -11.49 -1.73
N SER A 12 14.56 -12.42 -2.53
CA SER A 12 15.67 -12.12 -3.45
C SER A 12 15.37 -11.03 -4.50
N GLN A 13 14.10 -10.65 -4.70
CA GLN A 13 13.64 -9.73 -5.73
C GLN A 13 12.67 -8.67 -5.21
N THR A 14 12.45 -8.62 -3.88
CA THR A 14 11.50 -7.70 -3.23
C THR A 14 12.16 -7.03 -2.04
N PHE A 15 12.12 -5.71 -2.00
CA PHE A 15 12.69 -4.90 -0.93
C PHE A 15 11.63 -3.94 -0.40
N ALA A 16 11.52 -3.82 0.92
CA ALA A 16 10.83 -2.72 1.58
C ALA A 16 11.83 -1.61 1.87
N ILE A 17 11.45 -0.36 1.58
CA ILE A 17 12.23 0.85 1.84
C ILE A 17 11.37 1.71 2.75
N SER A 18 11.75 1.81 4.02
CA SER A 18 10.90 2.33 5.10
C SER A 18 11.46 3.62 5.69
N GLU A 19 10.57 4.54 6.07
CA GLU A 19 10.89 5.85 6.63
C GLU A 19 10.53 5.92 8.12
N TYR A 20 11.07 5.01 8.96
CA TYR A 20 10.79 4.90 10.40
C TYR A 20 11.17 6.13 11.25
N LYS A 21 11.84 7.12 10.67
CA LYS A 21 12.17 8.38 11.37
C LYS A 21 11.06 9.42 11.33
N HIS A 22 9.96 9.11 10.65
CA HIS A 22 8.76 9.92 10.61
C HIS A 22 7.60 9.17 11.27
N TRP A 23 6.65 9.87 11.85
CA TRP A 23 5.51 9.28 12.54
C TRP A 23 4.54 8.51 11.62
N GLU A 24 4.54 8.82 10.31
CA GLU A 24 3.80 8.05 9.30
C GLU A 24 4.42 6.66 9.06
N GLU A 25 5.72 6.50 9.31
CA GLU A 25 6.45 5.24 9.08
C GLU A 25 6.11 4.61 7.73
N THR A 26 6.18 5.43 6.66
CA THR A 26 5.76 5.04 5.31
C THR A 26 6.68 3.98 4.71
N HIS A 27 6.10 3.04 3.96
CA HIS A 27 6.82 1.99 3.25
C HIS A 27 6.63 2.12 1.74
N CYS A 28 7.75 2.03 1.02
CA CYS A 28 7.81 1.87 -0.43
C CYS A 28 8.34 0.48 -0.75
N TYR A 29 7.94 -0.09 -1.89
CA TYR A 29 8.39 -1.45 -2.24
C TYR A 29 9.01 -1.50 -3.62
N LEU A 30 10.29 -1.93 -3.69
CA LEU A 30 10.98 -2.21 -4.95
C LEU A 30 10.80 -3.69 -5.31
N LEU A 31 10.21 -3.94 -6.49
CA LEU A 31 9.98 -5.27 -7.05
C LEU A 31 10.78 -5.42 -8.34
N CYS A 32 11.78 -6.30 -8.32
CA CYS A 32 12.63 -6.58 -9.47
C CYS A 32 12.11 -7.79 -10.26
N GLY A 33 11.92 -7.62 -11.58
CA GLY A 33 11.73 -8.72 -12.52
C GLY A 33 13.04 -9.09 -13.21
N ARG A 34 12.95 -9.74 -14.37
CA ARG A 34 14.13 -10.02 -15.20
C ARG A 34 14.46 -8.91 -16.19
N GLU A 35 13.49 -8.10 -16.60
CA GLU A 35 13.63 -7.08 -17.64
C GLU A 35 13.53 -5.66 -17.10
N ARG A 36 12.74 -5.46 -16.05
CA ARG A 36 12.48 -4.17 -15.41
C ARG A 36 12.09 -4.34 -13.95
N ALA A 37 12.08 -3.23 -13.24
CA ALA A 37 11.57 -3.18 -11.88
C ALA A 37 10.41 -2.18 -11.77
N ILE A 38 9.59 -2.32 -10.72
CA ILE A 38 8.67 -1.28 -10.28
C ILE A 38 9.01 -0.86 -8.86
N LEU A 39 8.79 0.42 -8.58
CA LEU A 39 8.75 0.97 -7.24
C LEU A 39 7.31 1.33 -6.92
N ILE A 40 6.73 0.68 -5.91
CA ILE A 40 5.40 1.01 -5.38
C ILE A 40 5.58 2.12 -4.36
N ASP A 41 5.01 3.29 -4.65
CA ASP A 41 5.12 4.54 -3.91
C ASP A 41 6.56 5.09 -3.82
N THR A 42 6.71 6.33 -3.35
CA THR A 42 8.01 7.02 -3.27
C THR A 42 8.23 7.75 -1.95
N GLY A 43 7.37 7.50 -0.96
CA GLY A 43 7.49 8.00 0.40
C GLY A 43 7.26 9.50 0.55
N LEU A 44 7.75 10.03 1.66
CA LEU A 44 7.56 11.42 2.12
C LEU A 44 8.33 12.46 1.28
N GLY A 45 9.38 12.04 0.56
CA GLY A 45 10.24 12.96 -0.18
C GLY A 45 11.22 13.77 0.68
N VAL A 46 11.40 13.39 1.95
CA VAL A 46 12.37 14.03 2.86
C VAL A 46 13.80 13.78 2.38
N SER A 47 14.06 12.59 1.85
CA SER A 47 15.33 12.23 1.25
C SER A 47 15.15 11.60 -0.12
N ASN A 48 16.21 11.53 -0.93
CA ASN A 48 16.16 11.02 -2.29
C ASN A 48 16.13 9.48 -2.31
N ILE A 49 14.93 8.90 -2.36
CA ILE A 49 14.72 7.45 -2.42
C ILE A 49 15.36 6.80 -3.65
N LYS A 50 15.55 7.56 -4.75
CA LYS A 50 16.18 7.04 -5.97
C LYS A 50 17.62 6.56 -5.72
N ASN A 51 18.37 7.20 -4.82
CA ASN A 51 19.72 6.77 -4.46
C ASN A 51 19.72 5.36 -3.84
N ILE A 52 18.69 5.04 -3.05
CA ILE A 52 18.52 3.70 -2.47
C ILE A 52 18.13 2.70 -3.57
N VAL A 53 17.15 3.06 -4.39
CA VAL A 53 16.68 2.22 -5.50
C VAL A 53 17.83 1.88 -6.47
N ASP A 54 18.64 2.87 -6.86
CA ASP A 54 19.79 2.69 -7.76
C ASP A 54 20.89 1.81 -7.14
N SER A 55 20.98 1.75 -5.81
CA SER A 55 21.91 0.84 -5.11
C SER A 55 21.43 -0.62 -5.07
N LEU A 56 20.11 -0.84 -5.22
CA LEU A 56 19.48 -2.17 -5.12
C LEU A 56 19.27 -2.83 -6.48
N THR A 57 19.17 -2.04 -7.57
CA THR A 57 18.96 -2.56 -8.92
C THR A 57 19.55 -1.67 -10.00
N THR A 58 20.00 -2.30 -11.09
CA THR A 58 20.41 -1.62 -12.33
C THR A 58 19.32 -1.65 -13.40
N LEU A 59 18.17 -2.25 -13.11
CA LEU A 59 17.04 -2.35 -14.03
C LEU A 59 16.37 -0.98 -14.21
N ALA A 60 15.75 -0.77 -15.38
CA ALA A 60 14.85 0.36 -15.57
C ALA A 60 13.67 0.27 -14.59
N VAL A 61 13.45 1.34 -13.79
CA VAL A 61 12.42 1.39 -12.76
C VAL A 61 11.26 2.26 -13.21
N MET A 62 10.06 1.73 -13.13
CA MET A 62 8.81 2.48 -13.26
C MET A 62 8.17 2.63 -11.88
N VAL A 63 7.82 3.85 -11.52
CA VAL A 63 7.04 4.12 -10.31
C VAL A 63 5.57 3.82 -10.57
N VAL A 64 4.94 3.10 -9.66
CA VAL A 64 3.48 2.92 -9.59
C VAL A 64 3.01 3.38 -8.21
N THR A 65 1.83 3.97 -8.14
CA THR A 65 1.36 4.62 -6.91
C THR A 65 0.11 3.93 -6.39
N THR A 66 0.08 3.63 -5.09
CA THR A 66 -1.13 3.12 -4.43
C THR A 66 -2.22 4.19 -4.44
N HIS A 67 -1.85 5.42 -4.12
CA HIS A 67 -2.73 6.59 -4.16
C HIS A 67 -1.91 7.90 -4.08
N ALA A 68 -2.54 9.04 -4.35
CA ALA A 68 -1.83 10.32 -4.51
C ALA A 68 -1.79 11.19 -3.23
N HIS A 69 -1.65 10.59 -2.03
CA HIS A 69 -1.36 11.36 -0.83
C HIS A 69 0.13 11.71 -0.75
N TRP A 70 0.42 12.83 -0.08
CA TRP A 70 1.74 13.47 -0.05
C TRP A 70 2.86 12.54 0.45
N ASP A 71 2.55 11.67 1.38
CA ASP A 71 3.44 10.69 2.01
C ASP A 71 3.73 9.46 1.14
N HIS A 72 3.06 9.31 -0.01
CA HIS A 72 3.27 8.27 -1.01
C HIS A 72 3.89 8.76 -2.31
N ILE A 73 3.83 10.07 -2.58
CA ILE A 73 4.28 10.65 -3.84
C ILE A 73 5.45 11.64 -3.70
N GLY A 74 5.96 11.87 -2.49
CA GLY A 74 6.96 12.89 -2.21
C GLY A 74 8.27 12.75 -3.00
N GLY A 75 8.67 11.52 -3.33
CA GLY A 75 9.87 11.25 -4.12
C GLY A 75 9.63 11.15 -5.64
N HIS A 76 8.43 11.38 -6.17
CA HIS A 76 8.12 11.27 -7.60
C HIS A 76 9.05 12.09 -8.49
N GLN A 77 9.46 13.28 -8.03
CA GLN A 77 10.36 14.20 -8.76
C GLN A 77 11.70 13.58 -9.16
N TYR A 78 12.10 12.46 -8.56
CA TYR A 78 13.37 11.78 -8.85
C TYR A 78 13.26 10.74 -9.97
N PHE A 79 12.06 10.45 -10.49
CA PHE A 79 11.81 9.41 -11.47
C PHE A 79 11.18 9.97 -12.75
N GLU A 80 11.62 9.44 -13.91
CA GLU A 80 11.10 9.85 -15.22
C GLU A 80 9.83 9.07 -15.63
N GLN A 81 9.68 7.84 -15.15
CA GLN A 81 8.57 6.95 -15.51
C GLN A 81 7.65 6.76 -14.30
N ILE A 82 6.49 7.40 -14.32
CA ILE A 82 5.50 7.34 -13.25
C ILE A 82 4.14 6.99 -13.84
N ALA A 83 3.51 5.93 -13.33
CA ALA A 83 2.14 5.55 -13.64
C ALA A 83 1.23 5.86 -12.45
N VAL A 84 0.60 7.03 -12.45
CA VAL A 84 -0.25 7.52 -11.34
C VAL A 84 -1.61 6.80 -11.30
N HIS A 85 -2.10 6.33 -12.44
CA HIS A 85 -3.35 5.58 -12.56
C HIS A 85 -3.07 4.22 -13.20
N ALA A 86 -2.68 3.27 -12.37
CA ALA A 86 -2.45 1.90 -12.85
C ALA A 86 -3.75 1.17 -13.26
N PHE A 87 -4.95 1.76 -13.04
CA PHE A 87 -6.24 1.14 -13.37
C PHE A 87 -6.45 0.83 -14.85
N GLU A 88 -5.77 1.54 -15.74
CA GLU A 88 -5.85 1.27 -17.18
C GLU A 88 -5.17 -0.04 -17.57
N LYS A 89 -4.44 -0.65 -16.63
CA LYS A 89 -3.75 -1.93 -16.82
C LYS A 89 -4.06 -2.85 -15.66
N ASP A 90 -4.80 -3.91 -15.92
CA ASP A 90 -5.04 -4.96 -14.91
C ASP A 90 -3.76 -5.64 -14.43
N TRP A 91 -2.69 -5.60 -15.24
CA TRP A 91 -1.44 -6.31 -15.00
C TRP A 91 -0.20 -5.50 -15.37
N LEU A 92 0.82 -5.59 -14.51
CA LEU A 92 2.18 -5.11 -14.75
C LEU A 92 3.10 -6.33 -14.97
N ASN A 93 3.82 -6.37 -16.10
CA ASN A 93 4.75 -7.45 -16.42
C ASN A 93 6.19 -6.94 -16.31
N LEU A 94 6.99 -7.61 -15.46
CA LEU A 94 8.38 -7.21 -15.16
C LEU A 94 9.41 -8.15 -15.84
N GLY A 95 8.96 -9.00 -16.77
CA GLY A 95 9.79 -10.07 -17.33
C GLY A 95 9.84 -11.28 -16.37
N GLY A 96 8.87 -12.19 -16.51
CA GLY A 96 8.73 -13.39 -15.67
C GLY A 96 8.15 -13.14 -14.26
N ARG A 97 7.71 -11.93 -13.96
CA ARG A 97 7.01 -11.55 -12.73
C ARG A 97 5.81 -10.69 -13.12
N LYS A 98 4.63 -11.06 -12.67
CA LYS A 98 3.37 -10.37 -12.99
C LYS A 98 2.70 -9.88 -11.73
N ILE A 99 2.34 -8.60 -11.73
CA ILE A 99 1.65 -7.94 -10.62
C ILE A 99 0.26 -7.52 -11.09
N ARG A 100 -0.77 -7.95 -10.38
CA ARG A 100 -2.14 -7.53 -10.63
C ARG A 100 -2.40 -6.21 -9.92
N VAL A 101 -3.00 -5.27 -10.62
CA VAL A 101 -3.51 -4.03 -10.04
C VAL A 101 -4.95 -4.26 -9.61
N ILE A 102 -5.27 -3.98 -8.35
CA ILE A 102 -6.61 -4.12 -7.79
C ILE A 102 -7.10 -2.74 -7.36
N HIS A 103 -8.09 -2.20 -8.05
CA HIS A 103 -8.72 -0.95 -7.63
C HIS A 103 -9.47 -1.16 -6.31
N THR A 104 -9.08 -0.46 -5.27
CA THR A 104 -9.56 -0.58 -3.88
C THR A 104 -9.95 0.79 -3.31
N PRO A 105 -10.99 1.44 -3.87
CA PRO A 105 -11.40 2.77 -3.42
C PRO A 105 -11.92 2.73 -1.99
N GLY A 106 -11.75 3.85 -1.28
CA GLY A 106 -12.25 4.04 0.09
C GLY A 106 -11.40 5.01 0.87
N HIS A 107 -10.13 4.69 1.11
CA HIS A 107 -9.16 5.64 1.67
C HIS A 107 -8.93 6.85 0.72
N SER A 108 -8.88 6.59 -0.57
CA SER A 108 -9.06 7.58 -1.62
C SER A 108 -9.85 6.95 -2.78
N LEU A 109 -10.44 7.75 -3.67
CA LEU A 109 -11.18 7.23 -4.83
C LEU A 109 -10.26 6.49 -5.81
N GLY A 110 -9.00 6.91 -5.86
CA GLY A 110 -7.98 6.36 -6.74
C GLY A 110 -7.12 5.26 -6.12
N HIS A 111 -7.41 4.79 -4.92
CA HIS A 111 -6.56 3.82 -4.24
C HIS A 111 -6.50 2.47 -4.95
N CYS A 112 -5.30 1.90 -5.01
CA CYS A 112 -5.01 0.56 -5.54
C CYS A 112 -4.19 -0.27 -4.56
N CYS A 113 -4.47 -1.55 -4.50
CA CYS A 113 -3.53 -2.56 -4.03
C CYS A 113 -2.83 -3.22 -5.22
N PHE A 114 -1.64 -3.76 -4.97
CA PHE A 114 -0.88 -4.56 -5.94
C PHE A 114 -0.77 -5.98 -5.41
N TYR A 115 -1.14 -6.97 -6.23
CA TYR A 115 -1.13 -8.37 -5.84
C TYR A 115 -0.24 -9.19 -6.76
N GLU A 116 0.66 -9.98 -6.19
CA GLU A 116 1.51 -10.92 -6.90
C GLU A 116 1.00 -12.36 -6.70
N PRO A 117 0.39 -12.99 -7.71
CA PRO A 117 -0.21 -14.32 -7.56
C PRO A 117 0.81 -15.43 -7.29
N GLU A 118 2.01 -15.35 -7.88
CA GLU A 118 3.04 -16.39 -7.74
C GLU A 118 3.56 -16.50 -6.30
N ARG A 119 3.75 -15.34 -5.64
CA ARG A 119 4.17 -15.27 -4.23
C ARG A 119 3.01 -15.14 -3.26
N ARG A 120 1.82 -14.81 -3.77
CA ARG A 120 0.62 -14.50 -2.98
C ARG A 120 0.84 -13.33 -2.01
N TYR A 121 1.64 -12.33 -2.46
CA TYR A 121 1.90 -11.11 -1.72
C TYR A 121 0.90 -10.03 -2.10
N LEU A 122 0.39 -9.33 -1.09
CA LEU A 122 -0.46 -8.15 -1.25
C LEU A 122 0.28 -6.91 -0.75
N PHE A 123 0.54 -5.96 -1.62
CA PHE A 123 0.99 -4.61 -1.28
C PHE A 123 -0.26 -3.76 -1.11
N SER A 124 -0.63 -3.49 0.13
CA SER A 124 -1.98 -3.04 0.48
C SER A 124 -2.12 -1.52 0.56
N GLY A 125 -1.02 -0.73 0.51
CA GLY A 125 -1.09 0.71 0.73
C GLY A 125 -1.82 1.01 2.04
N ASN A 126 -2.75 1.96 2.00
CA ASN A 126 -3.55 2.40 3.16
C ASN A 126 -4.86 1.62 3.36
N LEU A 127 -5.00 0.45 2.72
CA LEU A 127 -6.21 -0.37 2.90
C LEU A 127 -6.09 -1.33 4.09
N ILE A 128 -4.93 -1.97 4.30
CA ILE A 128 -4.68 -2.97 5.35
C ILE A 128 -3.36 -2.63 6.04
N TYR A 129 -3.41 -2.17 7.28
CA TYR A 129 -2.25 -1.94 8.15
C TYR A 129 -2.71 -1.87 9.62
N LYS A 130 -1.77 -2.03 10.57
CA LYS A 130 -2.02 -1.79 11.99
C LYS A 130 -1.91 -0.29 12.26
N GLY A 131 -2.97 0.30 12.79
CA GLY A 131 -3.04 1.73 13.05
C GLY A 131 -4.44 2.29 12.80
N CYS A 132 -4.55 3.59 12.54
CA CYS A 132 -5.83 4.22 12.29
C CYS A 132 -6.17 4.23 10.79
N LEU A 133 -7.21 3.49 10.41
CA LEU A 133 -7.74 3.46 9.05
C LEU A 133 -8.61 4.69 8.82
N TYR A 134 -8.10 5.64 8.05
CA TYR A 134 -8.78 6.92 7.81
C TYR A 134 -9.83 6.82 6.71
N ALA A 135 -11.09 6.97 7.09
CA ALA A 135 -12.26 7.01 6.20
C ALA A 135 -13.16 8.22 6.48
N PHE A 136 -12.65 9.27 7.17
CA PHE A 136 -13.41 10.45 7.60
C PHE A 136 -13.18 11.70 6.74
N TYR A 137 -12.07 11.77 6.00
CA TYR A 137 -11.79 12.91 5.13
C TYR A 137 -12.84 13.05 4.02
N PRO A 138 -13.13 14.26 3.50
CA PRO A 138 -14.08 14.45 2.40
C PRO A 138 -13.76 13.66 1.13
N THR A 139 -12.49 13.27 0.94
CA THR A 139 -12.01 12.47 -0.20
C THR A 139 -12.13 10.97 0.01
N THR A 140 -12.48 10.53 1.23
CA THR A 140 -12.64 9.11 1.59
C THR A 140 -14.10 8.66 1.45
N ASN A 141 -14.31 7.34 1.45
CA ASN A 141 -15.66 6.76 1.44
C ASN A 141 -15.67 5.46 2.25
N PRO A 142 -16.26 5.43 3.45
CA PRO A 142 -16.23 4.27 4.33
C PRO A 142 -16.93 3.05 3.74
N GLN A 143 -18.03 3.22 2.96
CA GLN A 143 -18.72 2.13 2.31
C GLN A 143 -17.88 1.49 1.19
N LEU A 144 -17.17 2.32 0.40
CA LEU A 144 -16.24 1.82 -0.61
C LEU A 144 -15.02 1.15 0.03
N PHE A 145 -14.54 1.69 1.16
CA PHE A 145 -13.45 1.09 1.93
C PHE A 145 -13.81 -0.33 2.35
N TYR A 146 -14.96 -0.50 2.99
CA TYR A 146 -15.48 -1.81 3.39
C TYR A 146 -15.59 -2.78 2.21
N ARG A 147 -16.18 -2.34 1.09
CA ARG A 147 -16.29 -3.16 -0.13
C ARG A 147 -14.92 -3.56 -0.68
N SER A 148 -13.94 -2.69 -0.59
CA SER A 148 -12.58 -2.94 -1.04
C SER A 148 -11.88 -3.98 -0.17
N VAL A 149 -12.00 -3.89 1.16
CA VAL A 149 -11.49 -4.92 2.09
C VAL A 149 -12.16 -6.27 1.81
N LYS A 150 -13.48 -6.31 1.69
CA LYS A 150 -14.24 -7.52 1.39
C LYS A 150 -13.83 -8.17 0.06
N ARG A 151 -13.47 -7.37 -0.96
CA ARG A 151 -12.98 -7.87 -2.25
C ARG A 151 -11.69 -8.66 -2.11
N LEU A 152 -10.83 -8.38 -1.13
CA LEU A 152 -9.57 -9.09 -0.92
C LEU A 152 -9.77 -10.57 -0.57
N GLN A 153 -10.93 -10.97 -0.05
CA GLN A 153 -11.28 -12.37 0.23
C GLN A 153 -11.26 -13.28 -1.01
N GLN A 154 -11.26 -12.71 -2.21
CA GLN A 154 -11.18 -13.45 -3.47
C GLN A 154 -9.75 -13.89 -3.83
N TYR A 155 -8.75 -13.44 -3.06
CA TYR A 155 -7.34 -13.67 -3.33
C TYR A 155 -6.71 -14.57 -2.28
N GLU A 156 -5.88 -15.50 -2.72
CA GLU A 156 -5.05 -16.30 -1.81
C GLU A 156 -3.84 -15.48 -1.37
N ILE A 157 -3.97 -14.77 -0.25
CA ILE A 157 -2.92 -13.92 0.29
C ILE A 157 -2.20 -14.68 1.41
N VAL A 158 -0.87 -14.76 1.35
CA VAL A 158 -0.03 -15.36 2.39
C VAL A 158 0.84 -14.33 3.10
N ARG A 159 1.01 -13.14 2.51
CA ARG A 159 1.74 -12.03 3.13
C ARG A 159 1.11 -10.71 2.74
N VAL A 160 0.89 -9.86 3.74
CA VAL A 160 0.45 -8.48 3.54
C VAL A 160 1.65 -7.56 3.77
N LEU A 161 1.87 -6.64 2.83
CA LEU A 161 2.93 -5.63 2.83
C LEU A 161 2.25 -4.26 2.84
N PRO A 162 2.13 -3.64 4.05
CA PRO A 162 1.33 -2.43 4.25
C PRO A 162 2.03 -1.16 3.79
N GLY A 163 1.30 -0.05 3.69
CA GLY A 163 1.85 1.28 3.41
C GLY A 163 2.51 1.95 4.63
N HIS A 164 2.17 1.53 5.86
CA HIS A 164 2.58 2.20 7.10
C HIS A 164 2.87 1.25 8.25
N HIS A 165 3.68 1.73 9.20
CA HIS A 165 3.93 1.17 10.54
C HIS A 165 4.58 -0.21 10.52
N GLN A 166 3.96 -1.22 11.09
CA GLN A 166 4.56 -2.55 11.23
C GLN A 166 4.53 -3.33 9.91
N LEU A 167 5.70 -3.74 9.40
CA LEU A 167 5.82 -4.54 8.16
C LEU A 167 5.31 -5.97 8.32
N ASP A 168 5.59 -6.61 9.45
CA ASP A 168 5.21 -8.01 9.69
C ASP A 168 3.83 -8.06 10.36
N ILE A 169 2.79 -8.05 9.53
CA ILE A 169 1.40 -8.13 9.97
C ILE A 169 0.77 -9.46 9.57
N SER A 170 -0.11 -9.98 10.45
CA SER A 170 -0.86 -11.20 10.16
C SER A 170 -1.82 -11.00 9.00
N VAL A 171 -1.94 -12.01 8.14
CA VAL A 171 -2.96 -12.03 7.07
C VAL A 171 -4.37 -12.01 7.65
N SER A 172 -4.57 -12.52 8.88
CA SER A 172 -5.86 -12.46 9.58
C SER A 172 -6.39 -11.03 9.78
N LEU A 173 -5.49 -10.03 9.80
CA LEU A 173 -5.87 -8.63 9.92
C LEU A 173 -6.86 -8.19 8.83
N ILE A 174 -6.83 -8.79 7.64
CA ILE A 174 -7.82 -8.54 6.58
C ILE A 174 -9.23 -8.88 7.08
N ASN A 175 -9.39 -10.06 7.72
CA ASN A 175 -10.67 -10.49 8.27
C ASN A 175 -11.10 -9.63 9.47
N ASP A 176 -10.14 -9.25 10.30
CA ASP A 176 -10.40 -8.42 11.48
C ASP A 176 -10.91 -7.04 11.07
N ILE A 177 -10.26 -6.41 10.07
CA ILE A 177 -10.69 -5.14 9.49
C ILE A 177 -12.06 -5.27 8.81
N GLU A 178 -12.29 -6.34 8.02
CA GLU A 178 -13.60 -6.59 7.41
C GLU A 178 -14.70 -6.67 8.47
N ASN A 179 -14.46 -7.44 9.55
CA ASN A 179 -15.39 -7.58 10.66
C ASN A 179 -15.64 -6.26 11.39
N GLY A 180 -14.61 -5.42 11.56
CA GLY A 180 -14.76 -4.07 12.13
C GLY A 180 -15.73 -3.21 11.30
N PHE A 181 -15.50 -3.13 9.99
CA PHE A 181 -16.40 -2.39 9.08
C PHE A 181 -17.82 -2.99 9.07
N LYS A 182 -17.96 -4.31 9.09
CA LYS A 182 -19.25 -4.99 9.15
C LYS A 182 -20.05 -4.62 10.41
N GLN A 183 -19.39 -4.59 11.57
CA GLN A 183 -20.02 -4.18 12.83
C GLN A 183 -20.53 -2.73 12.75
N LEU A 184 -19.77 -1.82 12.12
CA LEU A 184 -20.18 -0.43 11.94
C LEU A 184 -21.37 -0.32 10.98
N GLU A 185 -21.39 -1.12 9.91
CA GLU A 185 -22.53 -1.18 8.98
C GLU A 185 -23.81 -1.68 9.68
N GLU A 186 -23.73 -2.78 10.44
CA GLU A 186 -24.85 -3.37 11.18
C GLU A 186 -25.43 -2.40 12.25
N LYS A 187 -24.57 -1.55 12.84
CA LYS A 187 -24.99 -0.51 13.78
C LYS A 187 -25.48 0.78 13.11
N GLY A 188 -25.44 0.87 11.77
CA GLY A 188 -25.78 2.08 11.04
C GLY A 188 -24.76 3.23 11.17
N GLN A 189 -23.54 2.91 11.63
CA GLN A 189 -22.45 3.84 11.92
C GLN A 189 -21.43 3.94 10.77
N LEU A 190 -21.60 3.23 9.67
CA LEU A 190 -20.71 3.28 8.52
C LEU A 190 -21.01 4.53 7.64
N LYS A 191 -20.86 5.71 8.24
CA LYS A 191 -21.10 7.02 7.61
C LYS A 191 -20.03 8.00 8.05
N GLN A 192 -19.60 8.88 7.16
CA GLN A 192 -18.66 9.95 7.52
C GLN A 192 -19.19 10.83 8.66
N GLY A 193 -18.31 11.16 9.62
CA GLY A 193 -18.62 11.98 10.76
C GLY A 193 -19.08 11.24 12.02
N GLU A 194 -19.11 9.91 12.00
CA GLU A 194 -19.56 9.11 13.17
C GLU A 194 -18.49 8.99 14.28
N GLY A 195 -17.20 9.09 13.96
CA GLY A 195 -16.14 9.15 14.96
C GLY A 195 -15.03 8.11 14.84
N LEU A 196 -14.34 7.84 15.95
CA LEU A 196 -13.22 6.89 16.04
C LEU A 196 -13.70 5.62 16.75
N PHE A 197 -13.42 4.47 16.15
CA PHE A 197 -13.79 3.15 16.65
C PHE A 197 -12.56 2.27 16.80
N GLU A 198 -12.40 1.63 17.96
CA GLU A 198 -11.25 0.78 18.32
C GLU A 198 -11.57 -0.70 18.13
N PHE A 199 -10.64 -1.45 17.52
CA PHE A 199 -10.75 -2.88 17.23
C PHE A 199 -9.46 -3.65 17.57
N GLY A 200 -8.85 -3.34 18.73
CA GLY A 200 -7.61 -3.97 19.14
C GLY A 200 -6.38 -3.42 18.41
N ASP A 201 -5.88 -4.16 17.43
CA ASP A 201 -4.66 -3.81 16.69
C ASP A 201 -4.84 -2.67 15.66
N PHE A 202 -6.07 -2.22 15.43
CA PHE A 202 -6.38 -1.14 14.51
C PHE A 202 -7.57 -0.30 15.00
N GLN A 203 -7.70 0.86 14.40
CA GLN A 203 -8.83 1.78 14.61
C GLN A 203 -9.44 2.12 13.25
N ILE A 204 -10.72 2.46 13.24
CA ILE A 204 -11.42 3.01 12.07
C ILE A 204 -11.93 4.39 12.45
N GLN A 205 -11.46 5.41 11.75
CA GLN A 205 -11.97 6.77 11.88
C GLN A 205 -12.85 7.11 10.67
N ILE A 206 -14.13 7.41 10.95
CA ILE A 206 -15.15 7.69 9.94
C ILE A 206 -15.66 9.12 10.07
#